data_7ebd762169047de9a40cb031bcb0bdd8
#
_entry.id   7ebd762169047de9a40cb031bcb0bdd8
#
_cell.length_a   1.000
_cell.length_b   1.000
_cell.length_c   1.000
_cell.angle_alpha   90.00
_cell.angle_beta   90.00
_cell.angle_gamma   90.00
#
_symmetry.space_group_name_H-M   'P 1'
#
loop_
_entity.id
_entity.type
_entity.pdbx_description
1 polymer ?
#
loop_
_entity_poly.entity_id
_entity_poly.type
_entity_poly.pdbx_seq_one_letter_code
_entity_poly.pdbx_strand_id
1 'polypeptide(L)'
;MNATATIQRTVTAAAVATLAPAVNPNLWAPATAGIELTVVVPFYNCGPVVARTIRDIAATLSAAGVGHEIIAVNDGSTDGSQHHVYGIPGVRLIDNRTNSGKGNALHQGFAAARGAWIGFIDADGDIAPHHLATYLMLARGGDHAAVYADKRHSGSVSGATKLRKLISIVYSTLVALLFLLKVKDTQTGCKIIRRDALAQLLPHLREQRFAFDLEFFVAAKAAGIGNMHSAPVALNTGANGSTVTTNTIVRTLRDTVTIHRRHLAGHYRQAAV
;
A
#
# COMPACT_ATOMS: atom_id res chain seq x y z
N MET A 1 54.55 35.87 13.28
CA MET A 1 54.42 34.43 13.52
C MET A 1 52.93 34.10 13.52
N ASN A 2 52.42 33.71 12.37
CA ASN A 2 50.98 33.46 12.18
C ASN A 2 50.77 31.96 12.24
N ALA A 3 49.97 31.49 13.19
CA ALA A 3 49.48 30.13 13.26
C ALA A 3 48.05 30.08 12.70
N THR A 4 47.93 29.65 11.47
CA THR A 4 46.65 29.41 10.82
C THR A 4 46.17 28.04 11.27
N ALA A 5 45.18 28.01 12.15
CA ALA A 5 44.52 26.76 12.56
C ALA A 5 43.52 26.34 11.50
N THR A 6 43.85 25.30 10.76
CA THR A 6 42.94 24.62 9.82
C THR A 6 41.98 23.76 10.63
N ILE A 7 40.72 24.23 10.70
CA ILE A 7 39.62 23.43 11.28
C ILE A 7 39.16 22.45 10.19
N GLN A 8 39.66 21.25 10.20
CA GLN A 8 39.08 20.14 9.46
C GLN A 8 37.77 19.72 10.15
N ARG A 9 36.66 20.08 9.54
CA ARG A 9 35.35 19.50 9.89
C ARG A 9 35.32 18.06 9.39
N THR A 10 35.62 17.14 10.26
CA THR A 10 35.32 15.73 10.06
C THR A 10 33.80 15.56 10.15
N VAL A 11 33.13 15.53 9.00
CA VAL A 11 31.71 15.12 8.93
C VAL A 11 31.71 13.62 9.12
N THR A 12 31.45 13.19 10.36
CA THR A 12 31.26 11.79 10.70
C THR A 12 30.05 11.24 9.95
N ALA A 13 30.25 10.14 9.23
CA ALA A 13 29.27 9.37 8.47
C ALA A 13 28.12 8.77 9.32
N ALA A 14 27.96 9.21 10.57
CA ALA A 14 26.98 8.70 11.52
C ALA A 14 25.61 9.40 11.48
N ALA A 15 25.39 10.38 10.58
CA ALA A 15 24.14 11.18 10.55
C ALA A 15 23.18 10.83 9.41
N VAL A 16 23.37 9.72 8.70
CA VAL A 16 22.44 9.24 7.65
C VAL A 16 21.92 7.84 7.98
N ALA A 17 21.82 7.49 9.24
CA ALA A 17 20.93 6.43 9.70
C ALA A 17 19.49 7.00 9.77
N THR A 18 18.96 7.44 8.64
CA THR A 18 17.55 7.84 8.50
C THR A 18 16.73 6.57 8.68
N LEU A 19 16.12 6.45 9.86
CA LEU A 19 14.95 5.65 10.24
C LEU A 19 14.35 4.82 9.10
N ALA A 20 14.98 3.69 8.79
CA ALA A 20 14.23 2.57 8.24
C ALA A 20 13.18 2.23 9.31
N PRO A 21 11.89 2.18 8.99
CA PRO A 21 10.93 1.69 9.96
C PRO A 21 11.44 0.33 10.43
N ALA A 22 11.59 0.18 11.74
CA ALA A 22 12.05 -1.06 12.33
C ALA A 22 11.17 -2.18 11.76
N VAL A 23 11.76 -3.08 10.99
CA VAL A 23 11.02 -4.23 10.44
C VAL A 23 10.47 -4.97 11.64
N ASN A 24 9.15 -5.03 11.74
CA ASN A 24 8.52 -5.72 12.85
C ASN A 24 8.95 -7.19 12.80
N PRO A 25 9.68 -7.70 13.80
CA PRO A 25 10.06 -9.10 13.85
C PRO A 25 8.84 -10.05 13.82
N ASN A 26 7.63 -9.53 14.11
CA ASN A 26 6.39 -10.28 14.06
C ASN A 26 5.92 -10.65 12.63
N LEU A 27 6.41 -10.00 11.56
CA LEU A 27 6.11 -10.46 10.19
C LEU A 27 6.78 -11.80 9.86
N TRP A 28 7.88 -12.12 10.53
CA TRP A 28 8.58 -13.41 10.41
C TRP A 28 8.00 -14.48 11.33
N ALA A 29 7.18 -14.06 12.32
CA ALA A 29 6.47 -15.01 13.17
C ALA A 29 5.33 -15.67 12.40
N PRO A 30 4.92 -16.91 12.78
CA PRO A 30 3.73 -17.55 12.22
C PRO A 30 2.49 -16.65 12.38
N ALA A 31 1.53 -16.79 11.44
CA ALA A 31 0.26 -16.11 11.55
C ALA A 31 -0.45 -16.51 12.86
N THR A 32 -1.18 -15.56 13.44
CA THR A 32 -1.98 -15.83 14.65
C THR A 32 -3.15 -16.77 14.31
N ALA A 33 -3.29 -17.85 15.06
CA ALA A 33 -4.39 -18.79 14.87
C ALA A 33 -5.75 -18.07 14.89
N GLY A 34 -6.62 -18.43 13.95
CA GLY A 34 -7.95 -17.83 13.80
C GLY A 34 -7.97 -16.51 13.00
N ILE A 35 -6.82 -15.90 12.70
CA ILE A 35 -6.74 -14.71 11.84
C ILE A 35 -6.21 -15.13 10.48
N GLU A 36 -7.10 -15.24 9.51
CA GLU A 36 -6.74 -15.57 8.14
C GLU A 36 -6.30 -14.31 7.36
N LEU A 37 -7.06 -13.22 7.48
CA LEU A 37 -6.82 -11.97 6.75
C LEU A 37 -6.65 -10.80 7.72
N THR A 38 -5.54 -10.07 7.61
CA THR A 38 -5.43 -8.71 8.13
C THR A 38 -5.80 -7.73 7.04
N VAL A 39 -6.73 -6.82 7.33
CA VAL A 39 -7.07 -5.71 6.42
C VAL A 39 -6.55 -4.40 7.00
N VAL A 40 -5.61 -3.77 6.28
CA VAL A 40 -5.11 -2.44 6.61
C VAL A 40 -5.95 -1.40 5.87
N VAL A 41 -6.47 -0.41 6.61
CA VAL A 41 -7.27 0.70 6.07
C VAL A 41 -6.56 2.01 6.39
N PRO A 42 -5.70 2.51 5.48
CA PRO A 42 -5.07 3.81 5.66
C PRO A 42 -6.09 4.91 5.39
N PHE A 43 -6.12 5.96 6.22
CA PHE A 43 -7.02 7.08 6.02
C PHE A 43 -6.41 8.42 6.42
N TYR A 44 -6.86 9.47 5.73
CA TYR A 44 -6.50 10.85 6.00
C TYR A 44 -7.66 11.77 5.58
N ASN A 45 -8.23 12.51 6.52
CA ASN A 45 -9.32 13.46 6.29
C ASN A 45 -10.50 12.84 5.50
N CYS A 46 -11.01 11.69 5.98
CA CYS A 46 -12.12 10.97 5.38
C CYS A 46 -13.46 11.20 6.10
N GLY A 47 -13.47 11.95 7.21
CA GLY A 47 -14.66 12.17 8.01
C GLY A 47 -15.34 10.86 8.44
N PRO A 48 -16.68 10.79 8.44
CA PRO A 48 -17.40 9.59 8.88
C PRO A 48 -17.35 8.41 7.89
N VAL A 49 -16.87 8.62 6.66
CA VAL A 49 -16.84 7.59 5.61
C VAL A 49 -15.94 6.43 6.04
N VAL A 50 -14.79 6.72 6.68
CA VAL A 50 -13.86 5.70 7.16
C VAL A 50 -14.55 4.70 8.09
N ALA A 51 -15.40 5.15 9.01
CA ALA A 51 -16.10 4.27 9.94
C ALA A 51 -17.13 3.37 9.25
N ARG A 52 -17.81 3.89 8.22
CA ARG A 52 -18.72 3.11 7.38
C ARG A 52 -17.93 2.03 6.64
N THR A 53 -16.88 2.40 5.92
CA THR A 53 -16.03 1.47 5.18
C THR A 53 -15.50 0.35 6.07
N ILE A 54 -15.02 0.68 7.28
CA ILE A 54 -14.53 -0.31 8.24
C ILE A 54 -15.63 -1.28 8.69
N ARG A 55 -16.84 -0.78 9.01
CA ARG A 55 -17.96 -1.64 9.41
C ARG A 55 -18.41 -2.54 8.26
N ASP A 56 -18.44 -2.03 7.04
CA ASP A 56 -18.80 -2.78 5.84
C ASP A 56 -17.77 -3.88 5.55
N ILE A 57 -16.48 -3.62 5.77
CA ILE A 57 -15.41 -4.63 5.68
C ILE A 57 -15.65 -5.73 6.72
N ALA A 58 -15.86 -5.37 8.00
CA ALA A 58 -16.07 -6.33 9.07
C ALA A 58 -17.30 -7.20 8.80
N ALA A 59 -18.43 -6.59 8.44
CA ALA A 59 -19.66 -7.31 8.12
C ALA A 59 -19.49 -8.27 6.94
N THR A 60 -18.83 -7.80 5.86
CA THR A 60 -18.60 -8.60 4.65
C THR A 60 -17.71 -9.81 4.92
N LEU A 61 -16.60 -9.63 5.63
CA LEU A 61 -15.68 -10.72 5.94
C LEU A 61 -16.28 -11.72 6.93
N SER A 62 -17.03 -11.23 7.93
CA SER A 62 -17.77 -12.10 8.87
C SER A 62 -18.82 -12.95 8.14
N ALA A 63 -19.59 -12.32 7.22
CA ALA A 63 -20.60 -13.04 6.42
C ALA A 63 -19.97 -14.08 5.48
N ALA A 64 -18.73 -13.84 5.03
CA ALA A 64 -17.96 -14.80 4.23
C ALA A 64 -17.27 -15.90 5.09
N GLY A 65 -17.41 -15.87 6.42
CA GLY A 65 -16.75 -16.82 7.32
C GLY A 65 -15.23 -16.67 7.38
N VAL A 66 -14.69 -15.52 7.02
CA VAL A 66 -13.24 -15.24 7.02
C VAL A 66 -12.82 -14.74 8.41
N GLY A 67 -11.94 -15.49 9.09
CA GLY A 67 -11.29 -15.01 10.30
C GLY A 67 -10.41 -13.81 9.98
N HIS A 68 -10.70 -12.64 10.59
CA HIS A 68 -10.02 -11.42 10.19
C HIS A 68 -9.69 -10.48 11.35
N GLU A 69 -8.76 -9.57 11.14
CA GLU A 69 -8.54 -8.37 11.93
C GLU A 69 -8.52 -7.15 11.00
N ILE A 70 -8.92 -6.00 11.52
CA ILE A 70 -8.86 -4.74 10.80
C ILE A 70 -7.93 -3.79 11.55
N ILE A 71 -6.96 -3.22 10.82
CA ILE A 71 -6.03 -2.22 11.32
C ILE A 71 -6.31 -0.93 10.56
N ALA A 72 -6.98 0.01 11.22
CA ALA A 72 -7.18 1.35 10.70
C ALA A 72 -5.95 2.20 11.03
N VAL A 73 -5.38 2.87 10.05
CA VAL A 73 -4.19 3.72 10.26
C VAL A 73 -4.51 5.15 9.87
N ASN A 74 -4.63 6.01 10.88
CA ASN A 74 -4.78 7.45 10.68
C ASN A 74 -3.44 8.07 10.28
N ASP A 75 -3.38 8.71 9.13
CA ASP A 75 -2.19 9.43 8.66
C ASP A 75 -2.23 10.92 9.07
N GLY A 76 -2.51 11.19 10.34
CA GLY A 76 -2.50 12.54 10.89
C GLY A 76 -3.67 13.40 10.43
N SER A 77 -4.90 12.87 10.41
CA SER A 77 -6.10 13.63 10.05
C SER A 77 -6.32 14.85 10.96
N THR A 78 -6.78 15.93 10.35
CA THR A 78 -7.08 17.21 11.02
C THR A 78 -8.57 17.51 11.10
N ASP A 79 -9.41 16.67 10.48
CA ASP A 79 -10.86 16.83 10.40
C ASP A 79 -11.63 16.01 11.46
N GLY A 80 -10.90 15.32 12.35
CA GLY A 80 -11.51 14.47 13.38
C GLY A 80 -11.91 13.06 12.89
N SER A 81 -11.48 12.64 11.70
CA SER A 81 -11.78 11.30 11.14
C SER A 81 -11.49 10.16 12.12
N GLN A 82 -10.41 10.26 12.92
CA GLN A 82 -10.03 9.24 13.89
C GLN A 82 -11.09 9.03 14.98
N HIS A 83 -11.85 10.07 15.33
CA HIS A 83 -12.90 9.97 16.35
C HIS A 83 -14.05 9.04 15.91
N HIS A 84 -14.28 8.90 14.60
CA HIS A 84 -15.28 7.99 14.07
C HIS A 84 -14.85 6.52 14.13
N VAL A 85 -13.55 6.25 14.29
CA VAL A 85 -12.97 4.90 14.35
C VAL A 85 -12.82 4.42 15.79
N TYR A 86 -12.67 5.34 16.75
CA TYR A 86 -12.58 4.97 18.17
C TYR A 86 -13.78 4.12 18.60
N GLY A 87 -13.48 3.04 19.32
CA GLY A 87 -14.50 2.16 19.90
C GLY A 87 -15.23 1.26 18.92
N ILE A 88 -14.83 1.17 17.64
CA ILE A 88 -15.38 0.15 16.73
C ILE A 88 -14.86 -1.22 17.20
N PRO A 89 -15.74 -2.16 17.57
CA PRO A 89 -15.31 -3.48 18.06
C PRO A 89 -14.48 -4.23 17.00
N GLY A 90 -13.41 -4.90 17.44
CA GLY A 90 -12.56 -5.71 16.58
C GLY A 90 -11.61 -4.90 15.66
N VAL A 91 -11.58 -3.57 15.79
CA VAL A 91 -10.72 -2.69 15.03
C VAL A 91 -9.57 -2.18 15.89
N ARG A 92 -8.36 -2.30 15.38
CA ARG A 92 -7.17 -1.73 15.99
C ARG A 92 -6.81 -0.43 15.27
N LEU A 93 -6.79 0.68 15.98
CA LEU A 93 -6.41 1.98 15.44
C LEU A 93 -4.94 2.27 15.72
N ILE A 94 -4.21 2.68 14.68
CA ILE A 94 -2.91 3.33 14.77
C ILE A 94 -3.16 4.81 14.45
N ASP A 95 -2.90 5.69 15.41
CA ASP A 95 -3.26 7.11 15.33
C ASP A 95 -2.00 7.98 15.26
N ASN A 96 -1.62 8.39 14.05
CA ASN A 96 -0.48 9.26 13.84
C ASN A 96 -0.86 10.73 14.03
N ARG A 97 0.06 11.52 14.59
CA ARG A 97 -0.13 12.97 14.81
C ARG A 97 0.15 13.81 13.57
N THR A 98 0.93 13.30 12.62
CA THR A 98 1.38 14.03 11.43
C THR A 98 1.17 13.20 10.18
N ASN A 99 0.78 13.88 9.08
CA ASN A 99 0.67 13.25 7.77
C ASN A 99 2.05 12.92 7.22
N SER A 100 2.31 11.62 7.06
CA SER A 100 3.54 11.08 6.47
C SER A 100 3.30 10.39 5.12
N GLY A 101 2.04 10.21 4.75
CA GLY A 101 1.59 9.65 3.47
C GLY A 101 1.06 8.23 3.56
N LYS A 102 0.25 7.86 2.56
CA LYS A 102 -0.41 6.55 2.46
C LYS A 102 0.57 5.39 2.61
N GLY A 103 1.73 5.46 1.97
CA GLY A 103 2.74 4.41 2.05
C GLY A 103 3.25 4.22 3.47
N ASN A 104 3.50 5.30 4.22
CA ASN A 104 3.89 5.20 5.63
C ASN A 104 2.79 4.55 6.49
N ALA A 105 1.53 4.93 6.27
CA ALA A 105 0.40 4.31 6.97
C ALA A 105 0.30 2.80 6.65
N LEU A 106 0.50 2.41 5.39
CA LEU A 106 0.53 1.00 4.99
C LEU A 106 1.70 0.25 5.63
N HIS A 107 2.90 0.83 5.69
CA HIS A 107 4.05 0.24 6.38
C HIS A 107 3.73 -0.07 7.84
N GLN A 108 3.12 0.87 8.56
CA GLN A 108 2.76 0.68 9.97
C GLN A 108 1.70 -0.42 10.14
N GLY A 109 0.67 -0.40 9.29
CA GLY A 109 -0.38 -1.41 9.31
C GLY A 109 0.15 -2.81 8.99
N PHE A 110 1.00 -2.94 7.98
CA PHE A 110 1.65 -4.20 7.61
C PHE A 110 2.57 -4.72 8.71
N ALA A 111 3.36 -3.81 9.31
CA ALA A 111 4.21 -4.17 10.45
C ALA A 111 3.40 -4.68 11.65
N ALA A 112 2.18 -4.23 11.83
CA ALA A 112 1.30 -4.64 12.91
C ALA A 112 0.43 -5.86 12.58
N ALA A 113 0.41 -6.34 11.33
CA ALA A 113 -0.47 -7.41 10.85
C ALA A 113 -0.14 -8.78 11.45
N ARG A 114 -1.19 -9.59 11.69
CA ARG A 114 -1.09 -10.92 12.28
C ARG A 114 -1.72 -12.04 11.44
N GLY A 115 -2.47 -11.71 10.39
CA GLY A 115 -3.12 -12.66 9.49
C GLY A 115 -2.15 -13.46 8.63
N ALA A 116 -2.57 -14.60 8.12
CA ALA A 116 -1.83 -15.38 7.11
C ALA A 116 -1.75 -14.66 5.77
N TRP A 117 -2.77 -13.88 5.47
CA TRP A 117 -2.84 -12.95 4.35
C TRP A 117 -2.93 -11.53 4.86
N ILE A 118 -2.31 -10.60 4.18
CA ILE A 118 -2.35 -9.18 4.51
C ILE A 118 -2.89 -8.44 3.30
N GLY A 119 -3.99 -7.72 3.49
CA GLY A 119 -4.58 -6.89 2.47
C GLY A 119 -4.65 -5.45 2.90
N PHE A 120 -4.89 -4.56 1.94
CA PHE A 120 -5.32 -3.21 2.22
C PHE A 120 -6.42 -2.78 1.26
N ILE A 121 -7.23 -1.83 1.70
CA ILE A 121 -8.27 -1.20 0.92
C ILE A 121 -8.34 0.28 1.30
N ASP A 122 -8.57 1.16 0.31
CA ASP A 122 -8.71 2.59 0.55
C ASP A 122 -9.98 2.89 1.37
N ALA A 123 -9.89 3.89 2.25
CA ALA A 123 -10.96 4.21 3.22
C ALA A 123 -12.13 5.00 2.64
N ASP A 124 -12.03 5.47 1.39
CA ASP A 124 -13.01 6.35 0.73
C ASP A 124 -14.32 5.67 0.32
N GLY A 125 -14.36 4.33 0.37
CA GLY A 125 -15.52 3.53 -0.02
C GLY A 125 -15.71 3.38 -1.53
N ASP A 126 -14.74 3.80 -2.34
CA ASP A 126 -14.81 3.66 -3.81
C ASP A 126 -14.75 2.18 -4.24
N ILE A 127 -14.13 1.32 -3.43
CA ILE A 127 -14.02 -0.12 -3.69
C ILE A 127 -14.87 -0.87 -2.68
N ALA A 128 -15.81 -1.68 -3.18
CA ALA A 128 -16.69 -2.46 -2.32
C ALA A 128 -15.92 -3.55 -1.55
N PRO A 129 -16.17 -3.74 -0.23
CA PRO A 129 -15.45 -4.68 0.62
C PRO A 129 -15.50 -6.15 0.18
N HIS A 130 -16.52 -6.57 -0.58
CA HIS A 130 -16.63 -7.95 -1.06
C HIS A 130 -15.45 -8.37 -1.93
N HIS A 131 -14.74 -7.41 -2.56
CA HIS A 131 -13.53 -7.71 -3.32
C HIS A 131 -12.44 -8.35 -2.46
N LEU A 132 -12.35 -7.99 -1.16
CA LEU A 132 -11.38 -8.60 -0.25
C LEU A 132 -11.60 -10.11 -0.09
N ALA A 133 -12.86 -10.52 0.14
CA ALA A 133 -13.21 -11.94 0.25
C ALA A 133 -12.98 -12.68 -1.08
N THR A 134 -13.39 -12.08 -2.20
CA THR A 134 -13.19 -12.65 -3.54
C THR A 134 -11.69 -12.82 -3.86
N TYR A 135 -10.88 -11.80 -3.55
CA TYR A 135 -9.43 -11.86 -3.81
C TYR A 135 -8.73 -12.89 -2.93
N LEU A 136 -9.19 -13.04 -1.68
CA LEU A 136 -8.68 -14.09 -0.80
C LEU A 136 -8.98 -15.49 -1.35
N MET A 137 -10.19 -15.71 -1.87
CA MET A 137 -10.57 -16.96 -2.53
C MET A 137 -9.70 -17.25 -3.76
N LEU A 138 -9.51 -16.23 -4.62
CA LEU A 138 -8.65 -16.34 -5.81
C LEU A 138 -7.20 -16.63 -5.43
N ALA A 139 -6.68 -15.93 -4.39
CA ALA A 139 -5.31 -16.13 -3.92
C ALA A 139 -5.06 -17.57 -3.46
N ARG A 140 -6.01 -18.13 -2.69
CA ARG A 140 -5.93 -19.51 -2.19
C ARG A 140 -6.12 -20.56 -3.28
N GLY A 141 -7.14 -20.37 -4.13
CA GLY A 141 -7.49 -21.33 -5.17
C GLY A 141 -6.45 -21.43 -6.28
N GLY A 142 -5.75 -20.33 -6.59
CA GLY A 142 -4.71 -20.28 -7.62
C GLY A 142 -3.28 -20.35 -7.09
N ASP A 143 -3.09 -20.59 -5.77
CA ASP A 143 -1.78 -20.52 -5.10
C ASP A 143 -1.00 -19.23 -5.46
N HIS A 144 -1.73 -18.11 -5.54
CA HIS A 144 -1.11 -16.84 -5.88
C HIS A 144 -0.42 -16.22 -4.66
N ALA A 145 0.76 -15.63 -4.88
CA ALA A 145 1.44 -14.87 -3.84
C ALA A 145 0.71 -13.57 -3.50
N ALA A 146 0.03 -12.98 -4.50
CA ALA A 146 -0.78 -11.79 -4.32
C ALA A 146 -1.93 -11.74 -5.34
N VAL A 147 -3.03 -11.08 -4.95
CA VAL A 147 -4.14 -10.69 -5.85
C VAL A 147 -4.36 -9.19 -5.70
N TYR A 148 -4.50 -8.50 -6.82
CA TYR A 148 -4.68 -7.06 -6.84
C TYR A 148 -5.80 -6.62 -7.78
N ALA A 149 -6.47 -5.55 -7.41
CA ALA A 149 -7.49 -4.91 -8.22
C ALA A 149 -6.88 -4.27 -9.47
N ASP A 150 -7.47 -4.55 -10.64
CA ASP A 150 -7.05 -3.96 -11.92
C ASP A 150 -8.25 -3.30 -12.60
N LYS A 151 -8.28 -1.96 -12.63
CA LYS A 151 -9.33 -1.18 -13.32
C LYS A 151 -9.37 -1.40 -14.84
N ARG A 152 -8.34 -1.97 -15.40
CA ARG A 152 -8.23 -2.29 -16.83
C ARG A 152 -8.53 -3.76 -17.15
N HIS A 153 -8.86 -4.54 -16.15
CA HIS A 153 -9.36 -5.90 -16.36
C HIS A 153 -10.67 -5.83 -17.14
N SER A 154 -10.91 -6.78 -18.05
CA SER A 154 -12.10 -6.80 -18.92
C SER A 154 -13.41 -6.82 -18.13
N GLY A 155 -13.42 -7.38 -16.92
CA GLY A 155 -14.56 -7.42 -16.01
C GLY A 155 -14.69 -6.22 -15.09
N SER A 156 -13.83 -5.19 -15.21
CA SER A 156 -13.88 -4.02 -14.31
C SER A 156 -14.84 -2.95 -14.81
N VAL A 157 -15.52 -2.30 -13.85
CA VAL A 157 -16.43 -1.18 -14.10
C VAL A 157 -15.85 0.09 -13.46
N SER A 158 -15.63 1.13 -14.25
CA SER A 158 -15.17 2.42 -13.75
C SER A 158 -15.81 3.58 -14.51
N GLY A 159 -16.30 4.59 -13.79
CA GLY A 159 -16.88 5.83 -14.35
C GLY A 159 -15.85 6.91 -14.71
N ALA A 160 -14.57 6.57 -14.89
CA ALA A 160 -13.53 7.56 -15.16
C ALA A 160 -13.74 8.30 -16.49
N THR A 161 -13.50 9.62 -16.49
CA THR A 161 -13.55 10.46 -17.69
C THR A 161 -12.50 10.04 -18.73
N LYS A 162 -12.76 10.38 -20.02
CA LYS A 162 -11.83 10.07 -21.11
C LYS A 162 -10.41 10.60 -20.85
N LEU A 163 -10.30 11.83 -20.30
CA LEU A 163 -9.02 12.45 -19.95
C LEU A 163 -8.29 11.66 -18.85
N ARG A 164 -8.99 11.26 -17.80
CA ARG A 164 -8.41 10.42 -16.73
C ARG A 164 -7.91 9.07 -17.26
N LYS A 165 -8.68 8.45 -18.16
CA LYS A 165 -8.28 7.20 -18.82
C LYS A 165 -7.00 7.40 -19.62
N LEU A 166 -6.90 8.50 -20.39
CA LEU A 166 -5.70 8.82 -21.18
C LEU A 166 -4.48 9.04 -20.29
N ILE A 167 -4.58 9.86 -19.24
CA ILE A 167 -3.49 10.08 -18.27
C ILE A 167 -3.03 8.75 -17.64
N SER A 168 -3.99 7.91 -17.25
CA SER A 168 -3.69 6.59 -16.71
C SER A 168 -2.99 5.67 -17.71
N ILE A 169 -3.35 5.73 -18.99
CA ILE A 169 -2.70 4.94 -20.06
C ILE A 169 -1.25 5.42 -20.27
N VAL A 170 -1.05 6.72 -20.39
CA VAL A 170 0.29 7.31 -20.56
C VAL A 170 1.19 6.93 -19.37
N TYR A 171 0.71 7.13 -18.15
CA TYR A 171 1.47 6.80 -16.95
C TYR A 171 1.84 5.31 -16.88
N SER A 172 0.88 4.42 -17.13
CA SER A 172 1.15 2.99 -17.07
C SER A 172 2.07 2.49 -18.20
N THR A 173 2.02 3.13 -19.38
CA THR A 173 2.97 2.84 -20.45
C THR A 173 4.38 3.26 -20.03
N LEU A 174 4.52 4.43 -19.44
CA LEU A 174 5.80 4.89 -18.87
C LEU A 174 6.34 3.88 -17.83
N VAL A 175 5.50 3.46 -16.89
CA VAL A 175 5.86 2.46 -15.86
C VAL A 175 6.26 1.13 -16.50
N ALA A 176 5.49 0.66 -17.48
CA ALA A 176 5.80 -0.59 -18.19
C ALA A 176 7.16 -0.53 -18.89
N LEU A 177 7.49 0.59 -19.52
CA LEU A 177 8.78 0.79 -20.19
C LEU A 177 9.95 0.90 -19.20
N LEU A 178 9.79 1.66 -18.11
CA LEU A 178 10.85 1.87 -17.13
C LEU A 178 11.19 0.61 -16.33
N PHE A 179 10.19 -0.18 -15.97
CA PHE A 179 10.36 -1.32 -15.06
C PHE A 179 10.12 -2.67 -15.71
N LEU A 180 9.73 -2.70 -16.99
CA LEU A 180 9.33 -3.92 -17.71
C LEU A 180 8.26 -4.72 -16.92
N LEU A 181 7.33 -3.99 -16.29
CA LEU A 181 6.23 -4.60 -15.55
C LEU A 181 5.12 -5.05 -16.50
N LYS A 182 4.61 -6.25 -16.29
CA LYS A 182 3.43 -6.77 -17.01
C LYS A 182 2.11 -6.34 -16.35
N VAL A 183 2.17 -5.54 -15.27
CA VAL A 183 1.01 -5.04 -14.52
C VAL A 183 0.44 -3.82 -15.24
N LYS A 184 -0.86 -3.87 -15.56
CA LYS A 184 -1.54 -2.79 -16.30
C LYS A 184 -1.99 -1.65 -15.37
N ASP A 185 -2.34 -1.96 -14.13
CA ASP A 185 -2.79 -1.00 -13.13
C ASP A 185 -2.06 -1.23 -11.79
N THR A 186 -1.17 -0.31 -11.46
CA THR A 186 -0.43 -0.36 -10.19
C THR A 186 -1.11 0.43 -9.07
N GLN A 187 -2.06 1.32 -9.37
CA GLN A 187 -2.54 2.36 -8.47
C GLN A 187 -3.89 2.06 -7.79
N THR A 188 -4.53 0.93 -8.10
CA THR A 188 -5.83 0.61 -7.47
C THR A 188 -5.65 0.17 -6.03
N GLY A 189 -6.39 0.82 -5.14
CA GLY A 189 -6.26 0.74 -3.69
C GLY A 189 -6.92 -0.49 -3.06
N CYS A 190 -6.80 -1.68 -3.67
CA CYS A 190 -7.20 -2.94 -3.05
C CYS A 190 -6.28 -4.07 -3.51
N LYS A 191 -5.56 -4.65 -2.56
CA LYS A 191 -4.61 -5.75 -2.80
C LYS A 191 -4.58 -6.68 -1.60
N ILE A 192 -4.30 -7.97 -1.87
CA ILE A 192 -4.01 -8.98 -0.84
C ILE A 192 -2.71 -9.66 -1.21
N ILE A 193 -1.86 -9.90 -0.24
CA ILE A 193 -0.57 -10.58 -0.38
C ILE A 193 -0.38 -11.60 0.74
N ARG A 194 0.24 -12.71 0.43
CA ARG A 194 0.60 -13.72 1.41
C ARG A 194 1.68 -13.16 2.37
N ARG A 195 1.59 -13.51 3.65
CA ARG A 195 2.48 -13.01 4.70
C ARG A 195 3.96 -13.18 4.38
N ASP A 196 4.37 -14.36 3.94
CA ASP A 196 5.75 -14.67 3.62
C ASP A 196 6.29 -13.81 2.44
N ALA A 197 5.46 -13.60 1.42
CA ALA A 197 5.79 -12.74 0.30
C ALA A 197 5.91 -11.27 0.76
N LEU A 198 4.98 -10.79 1.60
CA LEU A 198 5.08 -9.43 2.16
C LEU A 198 6.32 -9.26 3.04
N ALA A 199 6.65 -10.25 3.86
CA ALA A 199 7.84 -10.23 4.71
C ALA A 199 9.13 -10.04 3.89
N GLN A 200 9.20 -10.66 2.71
CA GLN A 200 10.32 -10.46 1.78
C GLN A 200 10.36 -9.05 1.19
N LEU A 201 9.20 -8.42 0.94
CA LEU A 201 9.12 -7.12 0.29
C LEU A 201 9.33 -5.95 1.26
N LEU A 202 8.70 -6.03 2.43
CA LEU A 202 8.55 -4.89 3.33
C LEU A 202 9.88 -4.22 3.72
N PRO A 203 11.00 -4.94 3.93
CA PRO A 203 12.30 -4.32 4.23
C PRO A 203 12.85 -3.45 3.09
N HIS A 204 12.37 -3.66 1.86
CA HIS A 204 12.86 -2.97 0.66
C HIS A 204 11.96 -1.83 0.21
N LEU A 205 10.73 -1.73 0.74
CA LEU A 205 9.80 -0.65 0.43
C LEU A 205 10.23 0.63 1.18
N ARG A 206 10.34 1.74 0.48
CA ARG A 206 10.81 3.03 1.01
C ARG A 206 9.84 4.18 0.74
N GLU A 207 8.92 3.99 -0.21
CA GLU A 207 7.97 5.03 -0.55
C GLU A 207 6.93 5.22 0.54
N GLN A 208 6.80 6.47 0.99
CA GLN A 208 5.89 6.83 2.06
C GLN A 208 4.56 7.37 1.55
N ARG A 209 4.47 7.71 0.25
CA ARG A 209 3.31 8.39 -0.35
C ARG A 209 2.58 7.49 -1.35
N PHE A 210 1.92 8.10 -2.33
CA PHE A 210 1.10 7.40 -3.33
C PHE A 210 1.90 6.47 -4.27
N ALA A 211 3.18 6.73 -4.49
CA ALA A 211 4.01 5.86 -5.31
C ALA A 211 4.36 4.51 -4.64
N PHE A 212 3.96 4.30 -3.38
CA PHE A 212 4.06 3.02 -2.69
C PHE A 212 3.48 1.87 -3.52
N ASP A 213 2.31 2.09 -4.12
CA ASP A 213 1.66 1.07 -4.95
C ASP A 213 2.53 0.64 -6.15
N LEU A 214 3.25 1.57 -6.78
CA LEU A 214 4.21 1.25 -7.83
C LEU A 214 5.43 0.51 -7.27
N GLU A 215 6.02 1.03 -6.17
CA GLU A 215 7.19 0.43 -5.55
C GLU A 215 6.94 -1.02 -5.14
N PHE A 216 5.74 -1.32 -4.63
CA PHE A 216 5.32 -2.67 -4.29
C PHE A 216 5.51 -3.65 -5.46
N PHE A 217 5.04 -3.30 -6.66
CA PHE A 217 5.18 -4.16 -7.84
C PHE A 217 6.62 -4.25 -8.36
N VAL A 218 7.37 -3.15 -8.27
CA VAL A 218 8.80 -3.13 -8.65
C VAL A 218 9.62 -4.04 -7.73
N ALA A 219 9.39 -3.93 -6.43
CA ALA A 219 10.05 -4.77 -5.42
C ALA A 219 9.65 -6.25 -5.59
N ALA A 220 8.36 -6.55 -5.78
CA ALA A 220 7.88 -7.90 -5.99
C ALA A 220 8.54 -8.56 -7.22
N LYS A 221 8.62 -7.84 -8.33
CA LYS A 221 9.32 -8.33 -9.53
C LYS A 221 10.79 -8.59 -9.26
N ALA A 222 11.48 -7.66 -8.59
CA ALA A 222 12.90 -7.78 -8.31
C ALA A 222 13.21 -8.93 -7.32
N ALA A 223 12.29 -9.23 -6.40
CA ALA A 223 12.35 -10.36 -5.48
C ALA A 223 11.94 -11.71 -6.12
N GLY A 224 11.58 -11.72 -7.40
CA GLY A 224 11.14 -12.95 -8.09
C GLY A 224 9.74 -13.43 -7.72
N ILE A 225 8.92 -12.59 -7.05
CA ILE A 225 7.53 -12.88 -6.71
C ILE A 225 6.69 -12.70 -7.97
N GLY A 226 6.65 -13.71 -8.84
CA GLY A 226 6.00 -13.64 -10.14
C GLY A 226 4.54 -14.07 -10.16
N ASN A 227 4.09 -14.83 -9.17
CA ASN A 227 2.73 -15.39 -9.13
C ASN A 227 1.73 -14.37 -8.49
N MET A 228 1.54 -13.23 -9.17
CA MET A 228 0.56 -12.22 -8.78
C MET A 228 -0.58 -12.18 -9.80
N HIS A 229 -1.82 -12.26 -9.32
CA HIS A 229 -3.01 -12.31 -10.15
C HIS A 229 -3.75 -10.96 -10.17
N SER A 230 -4.10 -10.49 -11.38
CA SER A 230 -4.96 -9.32 -11.55
C SER A 230 -6.42 -9.74 -11.50
N ALA A 231 -7.23 -9.05 -10.71
CA ALA A 231 -8.65 -9.33 -10.57
C ALA A 231 -9.51 -8.11 -10.94
N PRO A 232 -10.73 -8.34 -11.47
CA PRO A 232 -11.64 -7.25 -11.79
C PRO A 232 -12.07 -6.50 -10.55
N VAL A 233 -12.37 -5.19 -10.71
CA VAL A 233 -12.88 -4.34 -9.67
C VAL A 233 -14.03 -3.49 -10.18
N ALA A 234 -15.08 -3.35 -9.38
CA ALA A 234 -16.14 -2.37 -9.58
C ALA A 234 -15.89 -1.18 -8.67
N LEU A 235 -15.80 0.02 -9.25
CA LEU A 235 -15.67 1.25 -8.50
C LEU A 235 -17.03 1.90 -8.33
N ASN A 236 -17.34 2.33 -7.11
CA ASN A 236 -18.52 3.12 -6.79
C ASN A 236 -18.33 4.54 -7.35
N THR A 237 -19.04 4.85 -8.44
CA THR A 237 -18.87 6.12 -9.18
C THR A 237 -19.56 7.33 -8.53
N GLY A 238 -20.08 7.19 -7.33
CA GLY A 238 -20.95 8.19 -6.67
C GLY A 238 -20.33 8.99 -5.54
N ALA A 239 -19.17 8.62 -5.03
CA ALA A 239 -18.54 9.32 -3.92
C ALA A 239 -17.30 10.08 -4.38
N ASN A 240 -17.30 11.38 -4.18
CA ASN A 240 -16.17 12.31 -4.16
C ASN A 240 -15.02 11.95 -5.10
N GLY A 241 -15.15 12.33 -6.37
CA GLY A 241 -14.09 12.15 -7.36
C GLY A 241 -12.76 12.66 -6.82
N SER A 242 -11.81 11.76 -6.57
CA SER A 242 -10.46 12.16 -6.13
C SER A 242 -9.91 13.15 -7.15
N THR A 243 -9.65 14.36 -6.71
CA THR A 243 -9.11 15.44 -7.52
C THR A 243 -7.64 15.16 -7.80
N VAL A 244 -7.35 14.65 -8.99
CA VAL A 244 -5.96 14.57 -9.47
C VAL A 244 -5.51 15.99 -9.77
N THR A 245 -4.75 16.59 -8.87
CA THR A 245 -4.16 17.91 -9.06
C THR A 245 -2.86 17.81 -9.86
N THR A 246 -2.48 18.88 -10.54
CA THR A 246 -1.19 18.97 -11.24
C THR A 246 -0.01 18.66 -10.32
N ASN A 247 -0.07 19.12 -9.06
CA ASN A 247 0.93 18.82 -8.05
C ASN A 247 1.05 17.33 -7.74
N THR A 248 -0.07 16.60 -7.73
CA THR A 248 -0.08 15.14 -7.52
C THR A 248 0.62 14.43 -8.67
N ILE A 249 0.36 14.85 -9.92
CA ILE A 249 1.00 14.28 -11.12
C ILE A 249 2.52 14.48 -11.07
N VAL A 250 2.98 15.71 -10.83
CA VAL A 250 4.42 16.04 -10.76
C VAL A 250 5.11 15.24 -9.65
N ARG A 251 4.49 15.14 -8.48
CA ARG A 251 5.02 14.32 -7.36
C ARG A 251 5.12 12.86 -7.75
N THR A 252 4.06 12.27 -8.30
CA THR A 252 4.06 10.87 -8.72
C THR A 252 5.14 10.57 -9.75
N LEU A 253 5.38 11.48 -10.71
CA LEU A 253 6.46 11.33 -11.67
C LEU A 253 7.84 11.40 -11.01
N ARG A 254 8.06 12.34 -10.08
CA ARG A 254 9.31 12.44 -9.33
C ARG A 254 9.58 11.18 -8.51
N ASP A 255 8.55 10.67 -7.82
CA ASP A 255 8.66 9.44 -7.03
C ASP A 255 8.94 8.25 -7.94
N THR A 256 8.30 8.17 -9.11
CA THR A 256 8.58 7.14 -10.14
C THR A 256 10.05 7.14 -10.58
N VAL A 257 10.64 8.32 -10.80
CA VAL A 257 12.06 8.45 -11.13
C VAL A 257 12.94 7.99 -9.97
N THR A 258 12.56 8.30 -8.74
CA THR A 258 13.28 7.86 -7.54
C THR A 258 13.27 6.34 -7.40
N ILE A 259 12.11 5.71 -7.59
CA ILE A 259 11.96 4.25 -7.60
C ILE A 259 12.81 3.64 -8.72
N HIS A 260 12.82 4.25 -9.90
CA HIS A 260 13.61 3.75 -11.03
C HIS A 260 15.12 3.80 -10.73
N ARG A 261 15.62 4.88 -10.13
CA ARG A 261 17.02 4.98 -9.69
C ARG A 261 17.37 3.90 -8.67
N ARG A 262 16.50 3.66 -7.67
CA ARG A 262 16.68 2.58 -6.69
C ARG A 262 16.68 1.21 -7.35
N HIS A 263 15.82 0.99 -8.34
CA HIS A 263 15.74 -0.25 -9.10
C HIS A 263 17.03 -0.51 -9.88
N LEU A 264 17.55 0.48 -10.59
CA LEU A 264 18.84 0.39 -11.30
C LEU A 264 20.02 0.17 -10.36
N ALA A 265 20.00 0.78 -9.17
CA ALA A 265 21.01 0.56 -8.11
C ALA A 265 20.92 -0.81 -7.43
N GLY A 266 19.97 -1.67 -7.81
CA GLY A 266 19.80 -3.01 -7.25
C GLY A 266 19.15 -3.05 -5.87
N HIS A 267 18.59 -1.94 -5.37
CA HIS A 267 18.02 -1.84 -4.03
C HIS A 267 16.95 -2.90 -3.72
N TYR A 268 16.16 -3.31 -4.71
CA TYR A 268 15.09 -4.29 -4.55
C TYR A 268 15.53 -5.73 -4.82
N ARG A 269 16.79 -5.96 -5.21
CA ARG A 269 17.30 -7.32 -5.36
C ARG A 269 17.64 -7.85 -3.97
N GLN A 270 17.10 -9.00 -3.62
CA GLN A 270 17.59 -9.72 -2.46
C GLN A 270 19.02 -10.10 -2.75
N ALA A 271 19.93 -9.85 -1.81
CA ALA A 271 21.21 -10.52 -1.84
C ALA A 271 20.89 -12.02 -1.83
N ALA A 272 21.28 -12.73 -2.88
CA ALA A 272 21.15 -14.18 -2.93
C ALA A 272 21.85 -14.73 -1.69
N VAL A 273 21.07 -15.35 -0.79
CA VAL A 273 21.57 -16.13 0.34
C VAL A 273 21.98 -17.49 -0.17
#